data_efe70ee61c2ddeb36f71ad7a30d135e4
#
_entry.id   efe70ee61c2ddeb36f71ad7a30d135e4
#
_cell.length_a   1.000
_cell.length_b   1.000
_cell.length_c   1.000
_cell.angle_alpha   90.00
_cell.angle_beta   90.00
_cell.angle_gamma   90.00
#
_symmetry.space_group_name_H-M   'P 1'
#
loop_
_entity.id
_entity.type
_entity.pdbx_description
1 polymer ?
#
loop_
_entity_poly.entity_id
_entity_poly.type
_entity_poly.pdbx_seq_one_letter_code
_entity_poly.pdbx_strand_id
1 'polypeptide(L)'
;MNTSLEYSRRIYVSTNFSCNLNCVYCFEKNKNDIEFDVAEAVSILEKMLMEKTEHGTKIKLHGGEPFLVFPKIKQLCETLWKKQIPESYHFSVTTNGTLIHGEIKRWLYENRDKITLKL
;
A
#
# COMPACT_ATOMS: atom_id res chain seq x y z
N MET A 1 -1.63 -5.97 24.64
CA MET A 1 -1.58 -5.59 24.25
C MET A 1 -1.54 -5.19 23.19
N ASN A 2 -1.55 -5.19 22.70
CA ASN A 2 -1.43 -4.79 21.70
C ASN A 2 -2.08 -3.67 21.24
N THR A 3 -2.52 -2.88 21.83
CA THR A 3 -3.15 -1.70 21.45
C THR A 3 -2.24 -0.79 20.77
N SER A 4 -0.99 -0.87 21.09
CA SER A 4 -0.03 -0.03 20.41
C SER A 4 -0.03 -0.34 18.93
N LEU A 5 -0.63 -1.42 18.55
CA LEU A 5 -0.72 -1.75 17.15
C LEU A 5 -1.90 -1.16 16.47
N GLU A 6 -2.66 -0.37 17.19
CA GLU A 6 -3.85 0.18 16.59
C GLU A 6 -3.56 1.51 16.00
N TYR A 7 -3.70 1.59 14.71
CA TYR A 7 -3.56 2.84 14.00
C TYR A 7 -4.84 3.63 14.08
N SER A 8 -4.72 4.94 14.04
CA SER A 8 -5.90 5.79 14.05
C SER A 8 -6.68 5.66 12.77
N ARG A 9 -6.02 5.34 11.69
CA ARG A 9 -6.67 5.30 10.39
C ARG A 9 -6.07 4.17 9.56
N ARG A 10 -6.92 3.53 8.77
CA ARG A 10 -6.49 2.51 7.84
C ARG A 10 -6.98 2.86 6.45
N ILE A 11 -6.08 2.82 5.48
CA ILE A 11 -6.42 3.10 4.10
C ILE A 11 -6.14 1.85 3.30
N TYR A 12 -7.11 1.42 2.51
CA TYR A 12 -6.99 0.22 1.71
C TYR A 12 -6.80 0.59 0.25
N VAL A 13 -5.76 0.06 -0.37
CA VAL A 13 -5.45 0.34 -1.75
C VAL A 13 -5.47 -0.97 -2.52
N SER A 14 -6.30 -1.05 -3.55
CA SER A 14 -6.36 -2.22 -4.40
C SER A 14 -5.35 -2.06 -5.52
N THR A 15 -4.45 -3.02 -5.64
CA THR A 15 -3.32 -2.87 -6.54
C THR A 15 -3.48 -3.58 -7.87
N ASN A 16 -4.38 -4.55 -7.94
CA ASN A 16 -4.67 -5.16 -9.22
C ASN A 16 -6.05 -5.76 -9.16
N PHE A 17 -6.54 -6.20 -10.30
CA PHE A 17 -7.95 -6.48 -10.45
C PHE A 17 -8.31 -7.90 -10.61
N SER A 18 -7.47 -8.75 -10.22
CA SER A 18 -7.91 -10.08 -10.13
C SER A 18 -8.92 -10.18 -9.01
N CYS A 19 -8.98 -9.15 -8.23
CA CYS A 19 -9.93 -9.13 -7.15
C CYS A 19 -11.18 -8.50 -7.67
N ASN A 20 -12.27 -9.18 -7.54
CA ASN A 20 -13.50 -8.62 -8.01
C ASN A 20 -14.37 -8.20 -6.86
N LEU A 21 -13.78 -7.84 -5.78
CA LEU A 21 -14.53 -7.50 -4.62
C LEU A 21 -15.12 -6.15 -4.69
N ASN A 22 -16.05 -5.92 -3.83
CA ASN A 22 -16.64 -4.63 -3.69
C ASN A 22 -15.71 -3.77 -2.91
N CYS A 23 -14.65 -3.43 -3.52
CA CYS A 23 -13.63 -2.71 -2.84
C CYS A 23 -14.00 -1.26 -2.83
N VAL A 24 -14.33 -0.75 -1.68
CA VAL A 24 -14.76 0.62 -1.60
C VAL A 24 -13.68 1.59 -1.94
N TYR A 25 -12.44 1.16 -1.84
CA TYR A 25 -11.34 2.06 -2.12
C TYR A 25 -10.64 1.75 -3.39
N CYS A 26 -11.32 1.10 -4.30
CA CYS A 26 -10.75 0.90 -5.61
C CYS A 26 -10.66 2.22 -6.31
N PHE A 27 -9.52 2.48 -6.90
CA PHE A 27 -9.32 3.73 -7.59
C PHE A 27 -9.77 3.68 -9.01
N GLU A 28 -10.20 2.55 -9.49
CA GLU A 28 -10.60 2.48 -10.87
C GLU A 28 -12.10 2.43 -10.94
N LYS A 29 -12.63 2.86 -12.00
CA LYS A 29 -14.03 2.85 -12.23
C LYS A 29 -14.44 1.78 -13.16
N ASN A 30 -13.50 1.20 -13.82
CA ASN A 30 -13.73 0.23 -14.83
C ASN A 30 -12.79 -0.91 -14.53
N LYS A 31 -13.29 -2.05 -14.26
CA LYS A 31 -12.46 -3.12 -13.78
C LYS A 31 -11.81 -3.94 -14.85
N ASN A 32 -12.03 -3.64 -16.08
CA ASN A 32 -11.44 -4.41 -17.14
C ASN A 32 -10.06 -3.92 -17.38
N ASP A 33 -9.11 -4.75 -17.27
CA ASP A 33 -7.75 -4.51 -17.66
C ASP A 33 -7.17 -3.20 -17.18
N ILE A 34 -7.75 -2.58 -16.23
CA ILE A 34 -7.21 -1.35 -15.71
C ILE A 34 -6.10 -1.67 -14.76
N GLU A 35 -4.99 -1.04 -14.93
CA GLU A 35 -3.90 -1.20 -14.02
C GLU A 35 -3.96 -0.14 -12.95
N PHE A 36 -3.34 -0.47 -11.84
CA PHE A 36 -3.21 0.44 -10.74
C PHE A 36 -2.48 1.69 -11.20
N ASP A 37 -3.09 2.83 -10.98
CA ASP A 37 -2.51 4.11 -11.39
C ASP A 37 -1.73 4.69 -10.24
N VAL A 38 -0.41 4.62 -10.35
CA VAL A 38 0.47 5.05 -9.26
C VAL A 38 0.32 6.54 -9.00
N ALA A 39 0.28 7.33 -10.06
CA ALA A 39 0.22 8.79 -9.88
C ALA A 39 -1.05 9.19 -9.16
N GLU A 40 -2.16 8.59 -9.52
CA GLU A 40 -3.42 8.91 -8.87
C GLU A 40 -3.39 8.47 -7.41
N ALA A 41 -2.87 7.29 -7.15
CA ALA A 41 -2.82 6.78 -5.80
C ALA A 41 -1.93 7.65 -4.93
N VAL A 42 -0.79 8.07 -5.44
CA VAL A 42 0.10 8.94 -4.68
C VAL A 42 -0.61 10.25 -4.35
N SER A 43 -1.31 10.81 -5.32
CA SER A 43 -1.99 12.08 -5.10
C SER A 43 -3.05 11.95 -4.02
N ILE A 44 -3.83 10.89 -4.07
CA ILE A 44 -4.88 10.71 -3.09
C ILE A 44 -4.30 10.46 -1.70
N LEU A 45 -3.29 9.60 -1.63
CA LEU A 45 -2.68 9.28 -0.34
C LEU A 45 -2.01 10.50 0.25
N GLU A 46 -1.34 11.29 -0.58
CA GLU A 46 -0.69 12.48 -0.07
C GLU A 46 -1.71 13.43 0.55
N LYS A 47 -2.84 13.60 -0.10
CA LYS A 47 -3.88 14.45 0.44
C LYS A 47 -4.40 13.93 1.77
N MET A 48 -4.66 12.64 1.83
CA MET A 48 -5.19 12.07 3.06
C MET A 48 -4.19 12.17 4.19
N LEU A 49 -2.92 12.04 3.89
CA LEU A 49 -1.89 12.02 4.91
C LEU A 49 -1.45 13.42 5.33
N MET A 50 -2.04 14.46 4.75
CA MET A 50 -1.79 15.79 5.26
C MET A 50 -2.44 16.01 6.61
N GLU A 51 -3.41 15.20 6.94
CA GLU A 51 -4.12 15.32 8.20
C GLU A 51 -3.50 14.35 9.20
N LYS A 52 -2.92 14.86 10.25
CA LYS A 52 -2.28 14.03 11.25
C LYS A 52 -3.30 13.38 12.15
N THR A 53 -3.01 12.16 12.56
CA THR A 53 -3.83 11.46 13.52
C THR A 53 -3.00 11.16 14.75
N GLU A 54 -3.64 10.65 15.77
CA GLU A 54 -2.97 10.44 17.02
C GLU A 54 -1.98 9.27 16.95
N HIS A 55 -2.37 8.19 16.31
CA HIS A 55 -1.56 6.97 16.29
C HIS A 55 -1.07 6.59 14.91
N GLY A 56 -1.22 7.45 13.93
CA GLY A 56 -0.71 7.17 12.61
C GLY A 56 -1.69 6.45 11.72
N THR A 57 -1.28 6.21 10.49
CA THR A 57 -2.10 5.60 9.48
C THR A 57 -1.42 4.34 8.94
N LYS A 58 -2.19 3.29 8.75
CA LYS A 58 -1.70 2.09 8.11
C LYS A 58 -2.27 2.03 6.72
N ILE A 59 -1.41 1.91 5.71
CA ILE A 59 -1.82 1.82 4.33
C ILE A 59 -1.69 0.38 3.91
N LYS A 60 -2.81 -0.25 3.59
CA LYS A 60 -2.84 -1.68 3.30
C LYS A 60 -2.98 -1.88 1.80
N LEU A 61 -1.97 -2.47 1.22
CA LEU A 61 -1.96 -2.77 -0.20
C LEU A 61 -2.46 -4.20 -0.38
N HIS A 62 -3.49 -4.35 -1.19
CA HIS A 62 -4.05 -5.66 -1.40
C HIS A 62 -4.56 -5.76 -2.85
N GLY A 63 -5.11 -6.90 -3.18
CA GLY A 63 -5.57 -7.15 -4.52
C GLY A 63 -5.57 -8.64 -4.69
N GLY A 64 -5.49 -9.13 -5.91
CA GLY A 64 -5.32 -10.55 -6.12
C GLY A 64 -3.98 -10.98 -5.58
N GLU A 65 -2.93 -10.43 -6.16
CA GLU A 65 -1.58 -10.64 -5.67
C GLU A 65 -0.80 -9.38 -5.98
N PRO A 66 -0.59 -8.51 -4.98
CA PRO A 66 0.02 -7.21 -5.25
C PRO A 66 1.40 -7.29 -5.89
N PHE A 67 2.19 -8.31 -5.57
CA PHE A 67 3.53 -8.36 -6.11
C PHE A 67 3.58 -8.73 -7.59
N LEU A 68 2.45 -9.05 -8.20
CA LEU A 68 2.42 -9.16 -9.65
C LEU A 68 2.67 -7.81 -10.30
N VAL A 69 2.39 -6.73 -9.59
CA VAL A 69 2.67 -5.40 -10.09
C VAL A 69 3.72 -4.72 -9.23
N PHE A 70 4.73 -5.48 -8.84
CA PHE A 70 5.76 -4.98 -7.96
C PHE A 70 6.37 -3.65 -8.39
N PRO A 71 6.68 -3.44 -9.67
CA PRO A 71 7.26 -2.14 -10.04
C PRO A 71 6.37 -0.98 -9.66
N LYS A 72 5.05 -1.16 -9.73
CA LYS A 72 4.15 -0.10 -9.36
C LYS A 72 4.08 0.09 -7.85
N ILE A 73 4.13 -1.00 -7.11
CA ILE A 73 4.15 -0.91 -5.66
C ILE A 73 5.42 -0.20 -5.22
N LYS A 74 6.54 -0.58 -5.79
CA LYS A 74 7.80 0.05 -5.45
C LYS A 74 7.75 1.54 -5.76
N GLN A 75 7.21 1.90 -6.92
CA GLN A 75 7.12 3.29 -7.31
C GLN A 75 6.23 4.08 -6.37
N LEU A 76 5.10 3.50 -6.00
CA LEU A 76 4.19 4.16 -5.08
C LEU A 76 4.87 4.45 -3.74
N CYS A 77 5.46 3.42 -3.16
CA CYS A 77 6.07 3.55 -1.86
C CYS A 77 7.23 4.53 -1.89
N GLU A 78 8.10 4.40 -2.87
CA GLU A 78 9.28 5.24 -2.90
C GLU A 78 8.93 6.69 -3.21
N THR A 79 7.91 6.90 -4.03
CA THR A 79 7.47 8.26 -4.32
C THR A 79 6.92 8.91 -3.06
N LEU A 80 6.10 8.17 -2.33
CA LEU A 80 5.49 8.72 -1.13
C LEU A 80 6.53 8.97 -0.06
N TRP A 81 7.49 8.06 0.08
CA TRP A 81 8.52 8.21 1.11
C TRP A 81 9.39 9.43 0.88
N LYS A 82 9.49 9.90 -0.36
CA LYS A 82 10.29 11.08 -0.64
C LYS A 82 9.58 12.38 -0.36
N LYS A 83 8.29 12.32 -0.09
CA LYS A 83 7.52 13.53 0.17
C LYS A 83 7.55 13.85 1.65
N GLN A 84 7.37 15.13 1.94
CA GLN A 84 7.28 15.56 3.33
C GLN A 84 5.85 15.45 3.76
N ILE A 85 5.58 14.43 4.53
CA ILE A 85 4.22 14.13 4.95
C ILE A 85 4.14 14.23 6.45
N PRO A 86 3.22 15.03 6.98
CA PRO A 86 3.13 15.22 8.43
C PRO A 86 2.65 14.00 9.18
N GLU A 87 1.83 13.17 8.52
CA GLU A 87 1.27 12.01 9.21
C GLU A 87 2.28 10.87 9.24
N SER A 88 2.31 10.18 10.35
CA SER A 88 3.11 8.97 10.46
C SER A 88 2.33 7.84 9.77
N TYR A 89 2.98 7.08 8.92
CA TYR A 89 2.28 6.03 8.20
C TYR A 89 3.20 4.84 7.96
N HIS A 90 2.56 3.70 7.71
CA HIS A 90 3.26 2.45 7.52
C HIS A 90 2.51 1.64 6.47
N PHE A 91 3.25 1.01 5.55
CA PHE A 91 2.65 0.18 4.53
C PHE A 91 2.54 -1.27 5.00
N SER A 92 1.49 -1.93 4.57
CA SER A 92 1.31 -3.35 4.83
C SER A 92 0.83 -3.97 3.53
N VAL A 93 1.47 -5.05 3.09
CA VAL A 93 1.12 -5.71 1.84
C VAL A 93 0.58 -7.09 2.16
N THR A 94 -0.62 -7.39 1.67
CA THR A 94 -1.21 -8.71 1.83
C THR A 94 -0.85 -9.52 0.59
N THR A 95 -0.14 -10.62 0.78
CA THR A 95 0.38 -11.40 -0.33
C THR A 95 0.32 -12.87 0.02
N ASN A 96 0.30 -13.73 -0.99
CA ASN A 96 0.36 -15.16 -0.75
C ASN A 96 1.80 -15.65 -0.58
N GLY A 97 2.76 -14.78 -0.76
CA GLY A 97 4.15 -15.08 -0.47
C GLY A 97 4.92 -15.75 -1.58
N THR A 98 4.26 -16.17 -2.65
CA THR A 98 4.95 -16.96 -3.66
C THR A 98 5.94 -16.17 -4.49
N LEU A 99 5.79 -14.86 -4.51
CA LEU A 99 6.66 -14.01 -5.31
C LEU A 99 7.76 -13.34 -4.50
N ILE A 100 7.89 -13.70 -3.25
CA ILE A 100 8.87 -13.04 -2.39
C ILE A 100 10.22 -13.71 -2.57
N HIS A 101 10.93 -13.26 -3.57
CA HIS A 101 12.30 -13.73 -3.82
C HIS A 101 12.99 -12.68 -4.68
N GLY A 102 14.29 -12.84 -4.86
CA GLY A 102 15.05 -11.95 -5.72
C GLY A 102 14.93 -10.49 -5.32
N GLU A 103 14.62 -9.67 -6.28
CA GLU A 103 14.56 -8.24 -6.08
C GLU A 103 13.47 -7.85 -5.07
N ILE A 104 12.35 -8.53 -5.11
CA ILE A 104 11.26 -8.22 -4.21
C ILE A 104 11.70 -8.48 -2.77
N LYS A 105 12.33 -9.61 -2.54
CA LYS A 105 12.78 -9.96 -1.21
C LYS A 105 13.81 -8.95 -0.71
N ARG A 106 14.74 -8.55 -1.57
CA ARG A 106 15.75 -7.60 -1.18
C ARG A 106 15.14 -6.25 -0.83
N TRP A 107 14.23 -5.79 -1.67
CA TRP A 107 13.60 -4.50 -1.45
C TRP A 107 12.80 -4.48 -0.14
N LEU A 108 12.09 -5.56 0.14
CA LEU A 108 11.32 -5.65 1.37
C LEU A 108 12.24 -5.63 2.58
N TYR A 109 13.35 -6.32 2.48
CA TYR A 109 14.28 -6.35 3.60
C TYR A 109 14.89 -4.97 3.84
N GLU A 110 15.23 -4.28 2.78
CA GLU A 110 15.84 -2.96 2.91
C GLU A 110 14.86 -1.94 3.49
N ASN A 111 13.59 -2.17 3.34
CA ASN A 111 12.59 -1.24 3.81
C ASN A 111 11.71 -1.81 4.91
N ARG A 112 12.24 -2.79 5.63
CA ARG A 112 11.43 -3.52 6.60
C ARG A 112 10.89 -2.67 7.75
N ASP A 113 11.46 -1.50 7.95
CA ASP A 113 10.94 -0.60 8.97
C ASP A 113 9.80 0.25 8.46
N LYS A 114 9.53 0.22 7.16
CA LYS A 114 8.47 1.03 6.56
C LYS A 114 7.36 0.21 5.98
N ILE A 115 7.59 -1.06 5.74
CA ILE A 115 6.59 -1.91 5.09
C ILE A 115 6.64 -3.31 5.70
N THR A 116 5.47 -3.88 5.96
CA THR A 116 5.35 -5.22 6.51
C THR A 116 4.53 -6.07 5.58
N LEU A 117 4.69 -7.37 5.73
CA LEU A 117 3.95 -8.34 4.95
C LEU A 117 2.87 -8.97 5.80
N LYS A 118 1.76 -9.28 5.17
CA LYS A 118 0.72 -10.06 5.78
C LYS A 118 0.38 -11.20 4.84
N LEU A 119 0.53 -12.41 5.33
CA LEU A 119 0.25 -13.58 4.52
C LEU A 119 -1.13 -14.14 4.75
#